data_576735e2f74c5f3183880d50a7e02e47
#
_entry.id   576735e2f74c5f3183880d50a7e02e47
#
_cell.length_a   1.000
_cell.length_b   1.000
_cell.length_c   1.000
_cell.angle_alpha   90.00
_cell.angle_beta   90.00
_cell.angle_gamma   90.00
#
_symmetry.space_group_name_H-M   'P 1'
#
loop_
_entity.id
_entity.type
_entity.pdbx_description
1 polymer ?
#
loop_
_entity_poly.entity_id
_entity_poly.type
_entity_poly.pdbx_seq_one_letter_code
_entity_poly.pdbx_strand_id
1 'polypeptide(L)'
;MAAILAIAACAIHAQQKPTVLRVGYFPNITHAQALVGRANGQFEKALGAGVQVEWKAFNAGPSAIEALFANAIDLTYVGPNPTVAGYFRSQGEAVRVIAGAASGGASLVVRKDAGIRNASDFHGKKVATPQLGNTQDVALRSWMRANGLKAREKGGDVQVIPISNPDQLTLFLKGQLDAAWAPEPWAARLVHEGGGRVFLDERDLWPDHQFVITNLIVSPKFLKDHPDVVKSFLRTHVELTEWIDNNQAQAKQIMNQQLQKETSKPLPQEVLDDAFSRMQVTYDPIRSSLLKSTQQAFDEGFLGRTKPDLSGLYDLTLLNEVLREKKARPVQ
;
A
#
# COMPACT_ATOMS: atom_id res chain seq x y z
N MET A 1 73.27 0.56 25.21
CA MET A 1 72.22 1.37 24.58
C MET A 1 71.26 0.42 23.85
N ALA A 2 70.13 0.10 24.44
CA ALA A 2 69.12 -0.81 23.87
C ALA A 2 67.99 0.08 23.27
N ALA A 3 67.83 0.01 21.94
CA ALA A 3 66.74 0.71 21.23
C ALA A 3 65.44 -0.16 21.32
N ILE A 4 64.43 0.39 21.99
CA ILE A 4 63.07 -0.21 22.04
C ILE A 4 62.32 0.28 20.78
N LEU A 5 62.07 -0.65 19.82
CA LEU A 5 61.15 -0.45 18.71
C LEU A 5 59.70 -0.57 19.21
N ALA A 6 58.97 0.53 19.29
CA ALA A 6 57.53 0.53 19.51
C ALA A 6 56.82 0.23 18.16
N ILE A 7 56.25 -0.96 18.02
CA ILE A 7 55.38 -1.31 16.89
C ILE A 7 53.96 -0.76 17.20
N ALA A 8 53.61 0.32 16.53
CA ALA A 8 52.23 0.82 16.54
C ALA A 8 51.33 -0.10 15.70
N ALA A 9 50.53 -0.92 16.33
CA ALA A 9 49.53 -1.71 15.65
C ALA A 9 48.39 -0.78 15.23
N CYS A 10 48.37 -0.32 13.98
CA CYS A 10 47.20 0.27 13.34
C CYS A 10 46.13 -0.80 13.21
N ALA A 11 45.14 -0.77 14.09
CA ALA A 11 43.91 -1.56 13.92
C ALA A 11 43.16 -1.02 12.70
N ILE A 12 43.30 -1.72 11.57
CA ILE A 12 42.49 -1.51 10.38
C ILE A 12 41.10 -1.96 10.75
N HIS A 13 40.22 -1.01 11.14
CA HIS A 13 38.79 -1.24 11.22
C HIS A 13 38.31 -1.48 9.78
N ALA A 14 38.15 -2.74 9.41
CA ALA A 14 37.45 -3.09 8.18
C ALA A 14 36.05 -2.47 8.28
N GLN A 15 35.80 -1.42 7.52
CA GLN A 15 34.51 -0.76 7.45
C GLN A 15 33.51 -1.79 6.88
N GLN A 16 32.68 -2.38 7.75
CA GLN A 16 31.64 -3.31 7.32
C GLN A 16 30.77 -2.58 6.31
N LYS A 17 30.50 -3.24 5.17
CA LYS A 17 29.55 -2.68 4.18
C LYS A 17 28.20 -2.51 4.85
N PRO A 18 27.52 -1.37 4.64
CA PRO A 18 26.21 -1.17 5.22
C PRO A 18 25.22 -2.23 4.76
N THR A 19 24.31 -2.62 5.64
CA THR A 19 23.16 -3.46 5.27
C THR A 19 22.28 -2.65 4.32
N VAL A 20 21.93 -3.21 3.17
CA VAL A 20 21.00 -2.56 2.24
C VAL A 20 19.58 -3.00 2.58
N LEU A 21 18.71 -2.03 2.87
CA LEU A 21 17.25 -2.22 3.04
C LEU A 21 16.54 -1.63 1.82
N ARG A 22 15.95 -2.48 0.99
CA ARG A 22 15.21 -2.08 -0.21
C ARG A 22 13.72 -2.03 0.09
N VAL A 23 13.15 -0.82 0.03
CA VAL A 23 11.77 -0.54 0.45
C VAL A 23 10.90 -0.19 -0.75
N GLY A 24 9.86 -1.00 -0.97
CA GLY A 24 8.83 -0.74 -1.96
C GLY A 24 7.73 0.17 -1.43
N TYR A 25 7.19 1.04 -2.29
CA TYR A 25 6.03 1.88 -1.98
C TYR A 25 5.34 2.32 -3.28
N PHE A 26 4.17 2.98 -3.15
CA PHE A 26 3.49 3.57 -4.29
C PHE A 26 3.36 5.08 -4.08
N PRO A 27 3.38 5.90 -5.14
CA PRO A 27 3.15 7.34 -5.05
C PRO A 27 1.65 7.65 -4.84
N ASN A 28 1.10 7.11 -3.75
CA ASN A 28 -0.27 7.27 -3.30
C ASN A 28 -0.29 7.80 -1.87
N ILE A 29 -1.25 8.64 -1.52
CA ILE A 29 -1.35 9.15 -0.14
C ILE A 29 -1.70 8.06 0.87
N THR A 30 -2.26 6.92 0.43
CA THR A 30 -2.45 5.72 1.26
C THR A 30 -1.14 5.06 1.70
N HIS A 31 0.01 5.55 1.20
CA HIS A 31 1.37 5.19 1.62
C HIS A 31 2.04 6.35 2.38
N ALA A 32 1.27 7.07 3.18
CA ALA A 32 1.64 8.33 3.81
C ALA A 32 2.95 8.28 4.59
N GLN A 33 3.17 7.23 5.40
CA GLN A 33 4.39 7.06 6.21
C GLN A 33 5.64 6.94 5.31
N ALA A 34 5.53 6.22 4.19
CA ALA A 34 6.64 6.12 3.22
C ALA A 34 6.94 7.48 2.58
N LEU A 35 5.90 8.22 2.14
CA LEU A 35 6.07 9.52 1.50
C LEU A 35 6.68 10.55 2.44
N VAL A 36 6.14 10.69 3.66
CA VAL A 36 6.64 11.66 4.65
C VAL A 36 8.03 11.27 5.15
N GLY A 37 8.22 10.00 5.50
CA GLY A 37 9.49 9.51 6.03
C GLY A 37 10.64 9.63 5.02
N ARG A 38 10.37 9.32 3.75
CA ARG A 38 11.33 9.49 2.64
C ARG A 38 11.63 10.97 2.38
N ALA A 39 10.61 11.83 2.34
CA ALA A 39 10.79 13.26 2.11
C ALA A 39 11.73 13.91 3.12
N ASN A 40 11.66 13.49 4.38
CA ASN A 40 12.40 14.04 5.51
C ASN A 40 13.66 13.23 5.89
N GLY A 41 13.92 12.08 5.22
CA GLY A 41 15.01 11.16 5.56
C GLY A 41 14.91 10.58 6.98
N GLN A 42 13.68 10.37 7.48
CA GLN A 42 13.46 9.92 8.86
C GLN A 42 13.85 8.46 9.07
N PHE A 43 13.59 7.60 8.09
CA PHE A 43 14.00 6.21 8.14
C PHE A 43 15.53 6.08 8.09
N GLU A 44 16.19 6.81 7.20
CA GLU A 44 17.65 6.83 7.06
C GLU A 44 18.33 7.32 8.36
N LYS A 45 17.77 8.38 8.97
CA LYS A 45 18.28 8.91 10.25
C LYS A 45 18.13 7.91 11.40
N ALA A 46 16.98 7.23 11.48
CA ALA A 46 16.69 6.27 12.54
C ALA A 46 17.53 4.98 12.41
N LEU A 47 17.82 4.56 11.19
CA LEU A 47 18.59 3.36 10.88
C LEU A 47 20.11 3.61 10.98
N GLY A 48 20.54 4.88 10.84
CA GLY A 48 21.94 5.28 10.97
C GLY A 48 22.84 4.81 9.83
N ALA A 49 24.14 5.11 9.93
CA ALA A 49 25.13 4.86 8.86
C ALA A 49 25.37 3.37 8.54
N GLY A 50 24.95 2.46 9.42
CA GLY A 50 25.07 1.01 9.22
C GLY A 50 24.04 0.42 8.25
N VAL A 51 23.01 1.20 7.85
CA VAL A 51 21.96 0.76 6.94
C VAL A 51 21.79 1.77 5.81
N GLN A 52 21.85 1.28 4.58
CA GLN A 52 21.51 2.06 3.38
C GLN A 52 20.07 1.75 2.97
N VAL A 53 19.20 2.76 2.92
CA VAL A 53 17.80 2.60 2.47
C VAL A 53 17.70 2.91 0.97
N GLU A 54 17.14 1.97 0.22
CA GLU A 54 16.84 2.13 -1.21
C GLU A 54 15.33 2.09 -1.44
N TRP A 55 14.76 3.20 -1.89
CA TRP A 55 13.33 3.30 -2.18
C TRP A 55 13.02 2.92 -3.62
N LYS A 56 12.01 2.07 -3.81
CA LYS A 56 11.53 1.63 -5.13
C LYS A 56 10.04 1.88 -5.28
N ALA A 57 9.68 2.71 -6.25
CA ALA A 57 8.29 3.04 -6.54
C ALA A 57 7.65 1.97 -7.44
N PHE A 58 6.39 1.63 -7.15
CA PHE A 58 5.55 0.72 -7.95
C PHE A 58 4.21 1.38 -8.27
N ASN A 59 3.55 0.93 -9.35
CA ASN A 59 2.23 1.41 -9.71
C ASN A 59 1.10 0.65 -8.99
N ALA A 60 1.31 -0.64 -8.69
CA ALA A 60 0.32 -1.48 -8.02
C ALA A 60 0.95 -2.71 -7.35
N GLY A 61 0.15 -3.38 -6.51
CA GLY A 61 0.62 -4.44 -5.62
C GLY A 61 1.21 -5.68 -6.26
N PRO A 62 0.59 -6.27 -7.30
CA PRO A 62 1.16 -7.46 -7.93
C PRO A 62 2.61 -7.28 -8.39
N SER A 63 2.95 -6.11 -8.95
CA SER A 63 4.34 -5.81 -9.34
C SER A 63 5.31 -5.72 -8.16
N ALA A 64 4.86 -5.19 -7.01
CA ALA A 64 5.67 -5.15 -5.79
C ALA A 64 5.91 -6.57 -5.21
N ILE A 65 4.91 -7.45 -5.27
CA ILE A 65 5.05 -8.86 -4.86
C ILE A 65 6.03 -9.60 -5.75
N GLU A 66 6.00 -9.40 -7.07
CA GLU A 66 7.00 -10.00 -7.98
C GLU A 66 8.42 -9.49 -7.66
N ALA A 67 8.57 -8.21 -7.33
CA ALA A 67 9.86 -7.66 -6.91
C ALA A 67 10.35 -8.25 -5.57
N LEU A 68 9.44 -8.55 -4.63
CA LEU A 68 9.75 -9.22 -3.37
C LEU A 68 10.22 -10.67 -3.63
N PHE A 69 9.55 -11.41 -4.51
CA PHE A 69 9.94 -12.77 -4.90
C PHE A 69 11.30 -12.81 -5.61
N ALA A 70 11.58 -11.79 -6.40
CA ALA A 70 12.86 -11.64 -7.08
C ALA A 70 14.00 -11.16 -6.14
N ASN A 71 13.74 -10.97 -4.84
CA ASN A 71 14.66 -10.34 -3.89
C ASN A 71 15.14 -8.95 -4.35
N ALA A 72 14.34 -8.25 -5.15
CA ALA A 72 14.62 -6.89 -5.60
C ALA A 72 14.18 -5.83 -4.56
N ILE A 73 13.32 -6.21 -3.63
CA ILE A 73 12.95 -5.46 -2.41
C ILE A 73 12.89 -6.41 -1.22
N ASP A 74 13.05 -5.88 -0.01
CA ASP A 74 13.04 -6.62 1.24
C ASP A 74 11.77 -6.39 2.04
N LEU A 75 11.21 -5.19 1.91
CA LEU A 75 10.04 -4.69 2.62
C LEU A 75 9.21 -3.82 1.66
N THR A 76 7.89 -3.81 1.80
CA THR A 76 7.03 -2.93 0.98
C THR A 76 5.72 -2.57 1.66
N TYR A 77 5.28 -1.37 1.39
CA TYR A 77 3.88 -0.96 1.58
C TYR A 77 3.07 -1.51 0.41
N VAL A 78 1.98 -2.21 0.69
CA VAL A 78 1.19 -2.90 -0.35
C VAL A 78 -0.22 -3.22 0.12
N GLY A 79 -1.16 -3.32 -0.82
CA GLY A 79 -2.55 -3.65 -0.52
C GLY A 79 -2.78 -5.10 -0.05
N PRO A 80 -3.94 -5.37 0.61
CA PRO A 80 -4.23 -6.68 1.21
C PRO A 80 -4.30 -7.81 0.18
N ASN A 81 -4.95 -7.63 -0.95
CA ASN A 81 -5.12 -8.72 -1.93
C ASN A 81 -3.80 -9.18 -2.57
N PRO A 82 -2.91 -8.29 -3.03
CA PRO A 82 -1.56 -8.70 -3.45
C PRO A 82 -0.77 -9.37 -2.33
N THR A 83 -0.88 -8.89 -1.08
CA THR A 83 -0.24 -9.51 0.09
C THR A 83 -0.66 -10.97 0.25
N VAL A 84 -1.98 -11.22 0.27
CA VAL A 84 -2.53 -12.57 0.40
C VAL A 84 -2.18 -13.45 -0.79
N ALA A 85 -2.27 -12.93 -2.02
CA ALA A 85 -1.89 -13.66 -3.22
C ALA A 85 -0.41 -14.06 -3.19
N GLY A 86 0.47 -13.15 -2.75
CA GLY A 86 1.89 -13.43 -2.57
C GLY A 86 2.15 -14.48 -1.49
N TYR A 87 1.48 -14.37 -0.35
CA TYR A 87 1.58 -15.36 0.73
C TYR A 87 1.15 -16.75 0.25
N PHE A 88 -0.01 -16.83 -0.42
CA PHE A 88 -0.55 -18.08 -0.91
C PHE A 88 0.34 -18.71 -2.01
N ARG A 89 0.78 -17.93 -3.01
CA ARG A 89 1.64 -18.41 -4.10
C ARG A 89 3.01 -18.90 -3.61
N SER A 90 3.52 -18.33 -2.54
CA SER A 90 4.77 -18.76 -1.90
C SER A 90 4.58 -19.84 -0.83
N GLN A 91 3.39 -20.38 -0.66
CA GLN A 91 3.06 -21.34 0.41
C GLN A 91 3.45 -20.83 1.82
N GLY A 92 3.33 -19.51 2.03
CA GLY A 92 3.65 -18.86 3.28
C GLY A 92 5.12 -18.48 3.49
N GLU A 93 6.00 -18.72 2.51
CA GLU A 93 7.44 -18.56 2.70
C GLU A 93 7.99 -17.18 2.33
N ALA A 94 7.28 -16.35 1.57
CA ALA A 94 7.85 -15.11 1.04
C ALA A 94 7.30 -13.82 1.69
N VAL A 95 6.24 -13.89 2.49
CA VAL A 95 5.53 -12.69 2.97
C VAL A 95 5.20 -12.79 4.45
N ARG A 96 5.45 -11.71 5.22
CA ARG A 96 4.88 -11.48 6.55
C ARG A 96 4.32 -10.07 6.62
N VAL A 97 3.09 -9.95 7.11
CA VAL A 97 2.51 -8.65 7.49
C VAL A 97 3.05 -8.28 8.86
N ILE A 98 3.71 -7.14 8.95
CA ILE A 98 4.35 -6.64 10.17
C ILE A 98 3.69 -5.39 10.75
N ALA A 99 2.86 -4.69 9.96
CA ALA A 99 2.03 -3.56 10.40
C ALA A 99 0.94 -3.25 9.37
N GLY A 100 -0.06 -2.47 9.77
CA GLY A 100 -0.90 -1.68 8.86
C GLY A 100 -0.20 -0.39 8.45
N ALA A 101 -0.78 0.36 7.49
CA ALA A 101 -0.32 1.69 7.13
C ALA A 101 -1.48 2.67 6.90
N ALA A 102 -2.56 2.23 6.27
CA ALA A 102 -3.74 3.05 6.03
C ALA A 102 -5.03 2.24 6.04
N SER A 103 -6.12 2.88 6.49
CA SER A 103 -7.50 2.41 6.43
C SER A 103 -8.32 3.34 5.54
N GLY A 104 -9.23 2.80 4.73
CA GLY A 104 -10.00 3.58 3.77
C GLY A 104 -9.17 4.08 2.57
N GLY A 105 -9.65 5.09 1.88
CA GLY A 105 -8.89 5.71 0.78
C GLY A 105 -8.97 4.98 -0.55
N ALA A 106 -10.15 4.42 -0.88
CA ALA A 106 -10.48 3.95 -2.21
C ALA A 106 -11.96 4.22 -2.51
N SER A 107 -12.27 4.51 -3.77
CA SER A 107 -13.64 4.79 -4.21
C SER A 107 -13.89 4.31 -5.64
N LEU A 108 -15.13 3.91 -5.90
CA LEU A 108 -15.65 3.76 -7.25
C LEU A 108 -16.16 5.13 -7.74
N VAL A 109 -15.47 5.69 -8.69
CA VAL A 109 -15.80 6.99 -9.30
C VAL A 109 -16.42 6.75 -10.67
N VAL A 110 -17.53 7.39 -10.95
CA VAL A 110 -18.22 7.32 -12.25
C VAL A 110 -18.15 8.69 -12.95
N ARG A 111 -18.04 8.68 -14.26
CA ARG A 111 -18.13 9.89 -15.08
C ARG A 111 -19.56 10.44 -15.04
N LYS A 112 -19.72 11.76 -14.89
CA LYS A 112 -21.04 12.41 -14.73
C LYS A 112 -21.99 12.12 -15.90
N ASP A 113 -21.44 12.02 -17.10
CA ASP A 113 -22.19 11.80 -18.35
C ASP A 113 -22.30 10.31 -18.74
N ALA A 114 -21.78 9.37 -17.93
CA ALA A 114 -21.86 7.93 -18.20
C ALA A 114 -23.28 7.34 -18.00
N GLY A 115 -24.23 8.13 -17.45
CA GLY A 115 -25.60 7.67 -17.21
C GLY A 115 -25.75 6.66 -16.06
N ILE A 116 -24.72 6.48 -15.23
CA ILE A 116 -24.71 5.51 -14.12
C ILE A 116 -25.32 6.15 -12.88
N ARG A 117 -26.45 5.63 -12.38
CA ARG A 117 -27.16 6.09 -11.18
C ARG A 117 -27.27 5.00 -10.12
N ASN A 118 -27.31 3.74 -10.55
CA ASN A 118 -27.43 2.57 -9.70
C ASN A 118 -26.57 1.42 -10.26
N ALA A 119 -26.49 0.28 -9.56
CA ALA A 119 -25.64 -0.83 -9.95
C ALA A 119 -26.01 -1.42 -11.33
N SER A 120 -27.29 -1.50 -11.68
CA SER A 120 -27.70 -2.07 -12.97
C SER A 120 -27.26 -1.23 -14.18
N ASP A 121 -26.98 0.06 -13.97
CA ASP A 121 -26.49 0.93 -15.07
C ASP A 121 -25.03 0.61 -15.49
N PHE A 122 -24.35 -0.28 -14.77
CA PHE A 122 -23.01 -0.74 -15.15
C PHE A 122 -23.01 -1.77 -16.30
N HIS A 123 -24.17 -2.32 -16.68
CA HIS A 123 -24.26 -3.17 -17.87
C HIS A 123 -23.66 -2.50 -19.11
N GLY A 124 -22.77 -3.19 -19.80
CA GLY A 124 -22.06 -2.69 -20.98
C GLY A 124 -20.99 -1.63 -20.73
N LYS A 125 -20.76 -1.21 -19.47
CA LYS A 125 -19.81 -0.13 -19.13
C LYS A 125 -18.38 -0.61 -19.07
N LYS A 126 -17.46 0.36 -19.21
CA LYS A 126 -16.01 0.20 -19.09
C LYS A 126 -15.55 0.73 -17.75
N VAL A 127 -15.07 -0.15 -16.89
CA VAL A 127 -14.65 0.16 -15.53
C VAL A 127 -13.17 -0.18 -15.34
N ALA A 128 -12.35 0.81 -15.01
CA ALA A 128 -10.93 0.60 -14.80
C ALA A 128 -10.58 0.21 -13.35
N THR A 129 -9.50 -0.58 -13.21
CA THR A 129 -8.83 -0.91 -11.94
C THR A 129 -7.31 -0.79 -12.13
N PRO A 130 -6.49 -0.57 -11.07
CA PRO A 130 -5.06 -0.30 -11.24
C PRO A 130 -4.24 -1.43 -11.85
N GLN A 131 -4.58 -2.67 -11.54
CA GLN A 131 -3.92 -3.87 -12.07
C GLN A 131 -4.78 -5.10 -11.77
N LEU A 132 -4.75 -6.11 -12.65
CA LEU A 132 -5.45 -7.38 -12.43
C LEU A 132 -5.02 -8.01 -11.10
N GLY A 133 -5.99 -8.39 -10.26
CA GLY A 133 -5.76 -9.02 -8.97
C GLY A 133 -5.23 -8.08 -7.88
N ASN A 134 -5.17 -6.76 -8.12
CA ASN A 134 -4.90 -5.82 -7.04
C ASN A 134 -6.14 -5.60 -6.14
N THR A 135 -6.00 -4.83 -5.08
CA THR A 135 -7.06 -4.62 -4.09
C THR A 135 -8.34 -4.07 -4.73
N GLN A 136 -8.25 -3.05 -5.56
CA GLN A 136 -9.40 -2.42 -6.22
C GLN A 136 -10.03 -3.32 -7.30
N ASP A 137 -9.25 -4.16 -7.96
CA ASP A 137 -9.78 -5.12 -8.95
C ASP A 137 -10.63 -6.21 -8.27
N VAL A 138 -10.14 -6.74 -7.15
CA VAL A 138 -10.89 -7.70 -6.33
C VAL A 138 -12.14 -7.04 -5.74
N ALA A 139 -12.02 -5.82 -5.21
CA ALA A 139 -13.15 -5.07 -4.65
C ALA A 139 -14.25 -4.83 -5.69
N LEU A 140 -13.88 -4.35 -6.90
CA LEU A 140 -14.82 -4.16 -8.00
C LEU A 140 -15.54 -5.46 -8.38
N ARG A 141 -14.79 -6.55 -8.57
CA ARG A 141 -15.38 -7.84 -8.99
C ARG A 141 -16.30 -8.41 -7.93
N SER A 142 -15.90 -8.33 -6.66
CA SER A 142 -16.73 -8.75 -5.53
C SER A 142 -18.01 -7.89 -5.42
N TRP A 143 -17.91 -6.58 -5.59
CA TRP A 143 -19.05 -5.68 -5.63
C TRP A 143 -19.98 -5.98 -6.81
N MET A 144 -19.43 -6.20 -8.00
CA MET A 144 -20.18 -6.58 -9.20
C MET A 144 -20.97 -7.87 -8.95
N ARG A 145 -20.33 -8.90 -8.40
CA ARG A 145 -20.98 -10.17 -8.06
C ARG A 145 -22.14 -9.98 -7.09
N ALA A 146 -21.95 -9.19 -6.04
CA ALA A 146 -22.98 -8.88 -5.05
C ALA A 146 -24.20 -8.14 -5.65
N ASN A 147 -24.00 -7.47 -6.79
CA ASN A 147 -25.04 -6.72 -7.50
C ASN A 147 -25.55 -7.46 -8.79
N GLY A 148 -25.24 -8.74 -8.95
CA GLY A 148 -25.69 -9.54 -10.10
C GLY A 148 -24.98 -9.24 -11.42
N LEU A 149 -23.91 -8.43 -11.39
CA LEU A 149 -23.10 -8.06 -12.55
C LEU A 149 -21.98 -9.09 -12.78
N LYS A 150 -21.55 -9.24 -14.02
CA LYS A 150 -20.42 -10.09 -14.38
C LYS A 150 -19.48 -9.37 -15.35
N ALA A 151 -18.19 -9.60 -15.18
CA ALA A 151 -17.20 -9.14 -16.12
C ALA A 151 -17.29 -9.91 -17.45
N ARG A 152 -16.92 -9.24 -18.54
CA ARG A 152 -17.02 -9.82 -19.92
C ARG A 152 -16.24 -11.13 -20.03
N GLU A 153 -15.08 -11.25 -19.46
CA GLU A 153 -14.27 -12.47 -19.47
C GLU A 153 -14.87 -13.63 -18.64
N LYS A 154 -15.90 -13.35 -17.83
CA LYS A 154 -16.71 -14.33 -17.09
C LYS A 154 -18.12 -14.52 -17.67
N GLY A 155 -18.34 -14.11 -18.94
CA GLY A 155 -19.61 -14.27 -19.64
C GLY A 155 -20.65 -13.21 -19.30
N GLY A 156 -20.25 -12.07 -18.74
CA GLY A 156 -21.09 -10.87 -18.57
C GLY A 156 -20.85 -9.83 -19.66
N ASP A 157 -21.16 -8.59 -19.38
CA ASP A 157 -21.04 -7.47 -20.32
C ASP A 157 -20.25 -6.27 -19.77
N VAL A 158 -19.94 -6.24 -18.47
CA VAL A 158 -19.09 -5.18 -17.89
C VAL A 158 -17.65 -5.42 -18.32
N GLN A 159 -17.05 -4.41 -18.94
CA GLN A 159 -15.65 -4.48 -19.35
C GLN A 159 -14.75 -3.95 -18.22
N VAL A 160 -14.11 -4.86 -17.47
CA VAL A 160 -13.10 -4.50 -16.48
C VAL A 160 -11.76 -4.30 -17.18
N ILE A 161 -11.12 -3.14 -16.96
CA ILE A 161 -9.88 -2.73 -17.64
C ILE A 161 -8.79 -2.46 -16.61
N PRO A 162 -7.90 -3.45 -16.34
CA PRO A 162 -6.76 -3.25 -15.44
C PRO A 162 -5.68 -2.42 -16.13
N ILE A 163 -5.53 -1.16 -15.71
CA ILE A 163 -4.52 -0.21 -16.21
C ILE A 163 -4.02 0.70 -15.09
N SER A 164 -2.81 1.26 -15.26
CA SER A 164 -2.20 2.12 -14.24
C SER A 164 -3.08 3.34 -13.90
N ASN A 165 -2.98 3.81 -12.65
CA ASN A 165 -3.78 4.97 -12.21
C ASN A 165 -3.61 6.23 -13.08
N PRO A 166 -2.39 6.62 -13.53
CA PRO A 166 -2.23 7.74 -14.46
C PRO A 166 -2.97 7.54 -15.79
N ASP A 167 -2.97 6.30 -16.31
CA ASP A 167 -3.67 5.97 -17.54
C ASP A 167 -5.19 5.97 -17.34
N GLN A 168 -5.68 5.51 -16.16
CA GLN A 168 -7.08 5.62 -15.79
C GLN A 168 -7.56 7.07 -15.88
N LEU A 169 -6.84 8.02 -15.27
CA LEU A 169 -7.19 9.43 -15.34
C LEU A 169 -7.18 9.95 -16.77
N THR A 170 -6.16 9.59 -17.54
CA THR A 170 -6.05 10.00 -18.94
C THR A 170 -7.21 9.50 -19.79
N LEU A 171 -7.59 8.23 -19.66
CA LEU A 171 -8.70 7.64 -20.43
C LEU A 171 -10.06 8.13 -19.94
N PHE A 172 -10.20 8.39 -18.64
CA PHE A 172 -11.41 8.97 -18.05
C PHE A 172 -11.66 10.38 -18.60
N LEU A 173 -10.63 11.23 -18.63
CA LEU A 173 -10.68 12.57 -19.24
C LEU A 173 -11.06 12.54 -20.73
N LYS A 174 -10.61 11.51 -21.45
CA LYS A 174 -10.94 11.32 -22.89
C LYS A 174 -12.32 10.69 -23.12
N GLY A 175 -13.09 10.41 -22.05
CA GLY A 175 -14.39 9.74 -22.17
C GLY A 175 -14.31 8.27 -22.61
N GLN A 176 -13.15 7.63 -22.48
CA GLN A 176 -12.92 6.24 -22.90
C GLN A 176 -13.19 5.23 -21.77
N LEU A 177 -13.40 5.71 -20.55
CA LEU A 177 -13.85 4.95 -19.38
C LEU A 177 -15.15 5.55 -18.87
N ASP A 178 -16.06 4.70 -18.39
CA ASP A 178 -17.31 5.12 -17.74
C ASP A 178 -17.13 5.28 -16.24
N ALA A 179 -16.25 4.46 -15.64
CA ALA A 179 -15.95 4.44 -14.21
C ALA A 179 -14.53 3.93 -13.94
N ALA A 180 -14.06 4.18 -12.71
CA ALA A 180 -12.82 3.58 -12.21
C ALA A 180 -12.92 3.35 -10.70
N TRP A 181 -12.42 2.20 -10.23
CA TRP A 181 -12.17 1.97 -8.81
C TRP A 181 -10.72 2.28 -8.52
N ALA A 182 -10.47 3.35 -7.82
CA ALA A 182 -9.13 3.90 -7.65
C ALA A 182 -8.79 4.18 -6.17
N PRO A 183 -7.51 4.01 -5.76
CA PRO A 183 -7.05 4.47 -4.46
C PRO A 183 -6.84 5.99 -4.46
N GLU A 184 -6.75 6.59 -3.25
CA GLU A 184 -6.41 8.00 -3.12
C GLU A 184 -4.89 8.25 -3.34
N PRO A 185 -4.52 9.35 -4.03
CA PRO A 185 -5.33 10.50 -4.41
C PRO A 185 -6.03 10.36 -5.78
N TRP A 186 -5.95 9.23 -6.43
CA TRP A 186 -6.45 9.05 -7.79
C TRP A 186 -7.98 9.15 -7.88
N ALA A 187 -8.71 8.66 -6.86
CA ALA A 187 -10.16 8.81 -6.83
C ALA A 187 -10.57 10.29 -6.74
N ALA A 188 -9.93 11.08 -5.87
CA ALA A 188 -10.15 12.52 -5.81
C ALA A 188 -9.77 13.24 -7.12
N ARG A 189 -8.69 12.82 -7.80
CA ARG A 189 -8.30 13.36 -9.10
C ARG A 189 -9.34 13.07 -10.19
N LEU A 190 -9.90 11.86 -10.21
CA LEU A 190 -11.00 11.52 -11.14
C LEU A 190 -12.23 12.40 -10.89
N VAL A 191 -12.48 12.80 -9.64
CA VAL A 191 -13.58 13.73 -9.29
C VAL A 191 -13.25 15.16 -9.73
N HIS A 192 -12.15 15.72 -9.25
CA HIS A 192 -11.84 17.15 -9.40
C HIS A 192 -11.27 17.49 -10.76
N GLU A 193 -10.35 16.67 -11.28
CA GLU A 193 -9.73 16.89 -12.59
C GLU A 193 -10.56 16.23 -13.71
N GLY A 194 -11.11 15.04 -13.46
CA GLY A 194 -11.87 14.25 -14.44
C GLY A 194 -13.35 14.62 -14.56
N GLY A 195 -13.86 15.48 -13.67
CA GLY A 195 -15.28 15.82 -13.63
C GLY A 195 -16.20 14.66 -13.24
N GLY A 196 -15.64 13.63 -12.58
CA GLY A 196 -16.39 12.48 -12.08
C GLY A 196 -17.19 12.80 -10.81
N ARG A 197 -17.85 11.79 -10.30
CA ARG A 197 -18.43 11.78 -8.94
C ARG A 197 -18.18 10.46 -8.26
N VAL A 198 -18.02 10.47 -6.96
CA VAL A 198 -17.98 9.24 -6.16
C VAL A 198 -19.35 8.57 -6.29
N PHE A 199 -19.35 7.34 -6.78
CA PHE A 199 -20.53 6.47 -6.81
C PHE A 199 -20.61 5.66 -5.52
N LEU A 200 -19.46 5.18 -5.03
CA LEU A 200 -19.33 4.39 -3.82
C LEU A 200 -17.99 4.71 -3.14
N ASP A 201 -18.04 5.12 -1.89
CA ASP A 201 -16.86 5.08 -1.00
C ASP A 201 -16.69 3.65 -0.50
N GLU A 202 -15.52 3.05 -0.70
CA GLU A 202 -15.31 1.66 -0.34
C GLU A 202 -15.52 1.39 1.16
N ARG A 203 -15.35 2.41 2.02
CA ARG A 203 -15.62 2.32 3.46
C ARG A 203 -17.06 1.86 3.77
N ASP A 204 -18.02 2.23 2.93
CA ASP A 204 -19.44 1.87 3.11
C ASP A 204 -19.72 0.37 2.95
N LEU A 205 -18.76 -0.40 2.41
CA LEU A 205 -18.84 -1.86 2.27
C LEU A 205 -18.28 -2.61 3.49
N TRP A 206 -17.71 -1.88 4.47
CA TRP A 206 -16.97 -2.48 5.57
C TRP A 206 -17.58 -2.14 6.93
N PRO A 207 -17.52 -3.08 7.90
CA PRO A 207 -17.91 -2.79 9.29
C PRO A 207 -17.15 -1.58 9.83
N ASP A 208 -17.82 -0.75 10.59
CA ASP A 208 -17.27 0.46 11.23
C ASP A 208 -16.56 1.41 10.24
N HIS A 209 -16.88 1.30 8.95
CA HIS A 209 -16.21 2.04 7.86
C HIS A 209 -14.70 1.87 7.83
N GLN A 210 -14.19 0.72 8.33
CA GLN A 210 -12.75 0.45 8.44
C GLN A 210 -12.36 -0.79 7.65
N PHE A 211 -11.32 -0.64 6.84
CA PHE A 211 -10.64 -1.74 6.16
C PHE A 211 -9.20 -1.35 5.86
N VAL A 212 -8.30 -2.31 5.95
CA VAL A 212 -6.91 -2.06 5.58
C VAL A 212 -6.80 -1.90 4.07
N ILE A 213 -6.29 -0.76 3.61
CA ILE A 213 -5.96 -0.53 2.20
C ILE A 213 -4.47 -0.74 1.92
N THR A 214 -3.64 -0.49 2.93
CA THR A 214 -2.20 -0.65 2.83
C THR A 214 -1.65 -1.31 4.08
N ASN A 215 -0.95 -2.44 3.88
CA ASN A 215 -0.13 -3.12 4.87
C ASN A 215 1.35 -2.78 4.66
N LEU A 216 2.13 -2.95 5.70
CA LEU A 216 3.58 -3.07 5.64
C LEU A 216 3.94 -4.56 5.72
N ILE A 217 4.62 -5.06 4.70
CA ILE A 217 5.07 -6.46 4.64
C ILE A 217 6.58 -6.55 4.50
N VAL A 218 7.14 -7.66 4.91
CA VAL A 218 8.58 -7.95 4.83
C VAL A 218 8.81 -9.38 4.33
N SER A 219 9.93 -9.62 3.67
CA SER A 219 10.38 -10.99 3.39
C SER A 219 10.80 -11.69 4.70
N PRO A 220 10.37 -12.93 4.96
CA PRO A 220 10.76 -13.67 6.17
C PRO A 220 12.27 -13.81 6.32
N LYS A 221 12.98 -13.90 5.19
CA LYS A 221 14.45 -13.96 5.20
C LYS A 221 15.05 -12.68 5.77
N PHE A 222 14.64 -11.51 5.28
CA PHE A 222 15.15 -10.24 5.79
C PHE A 222 14.77 -9.99 7.25
N LEU A 223 13.53 -10.34 7.65
CA LEU A 223 13.08 -10.26 9.02
C LEU A 223 13.94 -11.10 9.97
N LYS A 224 14.28 -12.32 9.56
CA LYS A 224 15.14 -13.23 10.33
C LYS A 224 16.59 -12.75 10.42
N ASP A 225 17.15 -12.29 9.29
CA ASP A 225 18.57 -11.92 9.21
C ASP A 225 18.85 -10.53 9.82
N HIS A 226 17.85 -9.63 9.85
CA HIS A 226 17.99 -8.24 10.27
C HIS A 226 16.82 -7.75 11.15
N PRO A 227 16.47 -8.44 12.25
CA PRO A 227 15.32 -8.09 13.08
C PRO A 227 15.44 -6.67 13.69
N ASP A 228 16.66 -6.25 14.06
CA ASP A 228 16.90 -4.92 14.62
C ASP A 228 16.65 -3.80 13.60
N VAL A 229 16.99 -4.02 12.33
CA VAL A 229 16.70 -3.08 11.24
C VAL A 229 15.19 -2.96 11.05
N VAL A 230 14.47 -4.10 11.02
CA VAL A 230 13.01 -4.12 10.90
C VAL A 230 12.35 -3.45 12.10
N LYS A 231 12.82 -3.70 13.32
CA LYS A 231 12.30 -3.06 14.54
C LYS A 231 12.50 -1.55 14.53
N SER A 232 13.68 -1.07 14.12
CA SER A 232 13.96 0.37 13.99
C SER A 232 13.08 1.01 12.91
N PHE A 233 12.88 0.34 11.77
CA PHE A 233 11.96 0.78 10.73
C PHE A 233 10.51 0.88 11.25
N LEU A 234 10.03 -0.14 11.99
CA LEU A 234 8.71 -0.15 12.60
C LEU A 234 8.53 0.97 13.62
N ARG A 235 9.56 1.28 14.43
CA ARG A 235 9.50 2.41 15.37
C ARG A 235 9.26 3.71 14.64
N THR A 236 10.03 3.99 13.58
CA THR A 236 9.86 5.16 12.74
C THR A 236 8.49 5.19 12.06
N HIS A 237 8.01 4.02 11.59
CA HIS A 237 6.68 3.89 10.99
C HIS A 237 5.55 4.26 11.99
N VAL A 238 5.64 3.79 13.24
CA VAL A 238 4.67 4.13 14.30
C VAL A 238 4.74 5.62 14.64
N GLU A 239 5.95 6.17 14.81
CA GLU A 239 6.15 7.60 15.09
C GLU A 239 5.60 8.50 13.96
N LEU A 240 5.82 8.11 12.71
CA LEU A 240 5.26 8.80 11.55
C LEU A 240 3.74 8.72 11.50
N THR A 241 3.15 7.56 11.84
CA THR A 241 1.69 7.41 11.91
C THR A 241 1.11 8.40 12.92
N GLU A 242 1.63 8.42 14.14
CA GLU A 242 1.19 9.34 15.19
C GLU A 242 1.43 10.81 14.81
N TRP A 243 2.57 11.10 14.17
CA TRP A 243 2.89 12.46 13.75
C TRP A 243 1.95 12.95 12.64
N ILE A 244 1.64 12.12 11.63
CA ILE A 244 0.72 12.46 10.53
C ILE A 244 -0.67 12.76 11.08
N ASP A 245 -1.19 11.93 11.99
CA ASP A 245 -2.50 12.16 12.61
C ASP A 245 -2.58 13.49 13.35
N ASN A 246 -1.51 13.85 14.07
CA ASN A 246 -1.46 15.08 14.86
C ASN A 246 -1.08 16.33 14.03
N ASN A 247 -0.57 16.16 12.80
CA ASN A 247 -0.02 17.27 11.99
C ASN A 247 -0.52 17.19 10.53
N GLN A 248 -1.80 16.91 10.31
CA GLN A 248 -2.36 16.63 8.99
C GLN A 248 -2.06 17.72 7.94
N ALA A 249 -2.15 18.99 8.29
CA ALA A 249 -1.87 20.08 7.36
C ALA A 249 -0.41 20.05 6.85
N GLN A 250 0.55 19.85 7.76
CA GLN A 250 1.96 19.76 7.41
C GLN A 250 2.27 18.45 6.68
N ALA A 251 1.65 17.34 7.07
CA ALA A 251 1.78 16.06 6.41
C ALA A 251 1.33 16.13 4.95
N LYS A 252 0.18 16.75 4.67
CA LYS A 252 -0.33 16.98 3.30
C LYS A 252 0.69 17.77 2.46
N GLN A 253 1.27 18.83 3.00
CA GLN A 253 2.27 19.63 2.28
C GLN A 253 3.52 18.80 1.94
N ILE A 254 4.07 18.06 2.90
CA ILE A 254 5.26 17.22 2.69
C ILE A 254 4.96 16.12 1.66
N MET A 255 3.82 15.43 1.77
CA MET A 255 3.43 14.40 0.81
C MET A 255 3.25 14.98 -0.59
N ASN A 256 2.63 16.16 -0.71
CA ASN A 256 2.45 16.81 -2.01
C ASN A 256 3.78 17.19 -2.66
N GLN A 257 4.72 17.71 -1.88
CA GLN A 257 6.08 17.99 -2.38
C GLN A 257 6.81 16.70 -2.83
N GLN A 258 6.64 15.61 -2.08
CA GLN A 258 7.24 14.32 -2.47
C GLN A 258 6.59 13.76 -3.73
N LEU A 259 5.25 13.80 -3.83
CA LEU A 259 4.52 13.38 -5.02
C LEU A 259 4.89 14.24 -6.24
N GLN A 260 5.09 15.54 -6.07
CA GLN A 260 5.55 16.43 -7.14
C GLN A 260 6.91 16.01 -7.69
N LYS A 261 7.87 15.62 -6.83
CA LYS A 261 9.17 15.11 -7.27
C LYS A 261 9.05 13.84 -8.11
N GLU A 262 8.06 13.00 -7.84
CA GLU A 262 7.87 11.70 -8.49
C GLU A 262 6.98 11.76 -9.74
N THR A 263 6.00 12.69 -9.75
CA THR A 263 4.99 12.80 -10.81
C THR A 263 5.11 14.08 -11.66
N SER A 264 6.09 14.93 -11.33
CA SER A 264 6.36 16.24 -11.96
C SER A 264 5.26 17.29 -11.78
N LYS A 265 4.18 16.99 -11.06
CA LYS A 265 3.09 17.94 -10.80
C LYS A 265 2.61 17.83 -9.35
N PRO A 266 2.43 18.97 -8.63
CA PRO A 266 1.78 18.97 -7.34
C PRO A 266 0.28 18.70 -7.52
N LEU A 267 -0.34 18.13 -6.50
CA LEU A 267 -1.79 18.00 -6.44
C LEU A 267 -2.42 19.33 -5.99
N PRO A 268 -3.57 19.73 -6.58
CA PRO A 268 -4.36 20.83 -6.04
C PRO A 268 -4.78 20.58 -4.60
N GLN A 269 -4.91 21.66 -3.80
CA GLN A 269 -5.28 21.54 -2.39
C GLN A 269 -6.62 20.83 -2.18
N GLU A 270 -7.60 21.12 -3.03
CA GLU A 270 -8.92 20.47 -3.01
C GLU A 270 -8.86 18.96 -3.21
N VAL A 271 -7.96 18.48 -4.08
CA VAL A 271 -7.71 17.04 -4.30
C VAL A 271 -7.12 16.41 -3.05
N LEU A 272 -6.15 17.07 -2.42
CA LEU A 272 -5.54 16.58 -1.19
C LEU A 272 -6.53 16.51 -0.04
N ASP A 273 -7.34 17.56 0.15
CA ASP A 273 -8.30 17.64 1.25
C ASP A 273 -9.39 16.59 1.09
N ASP A 274 -9.90 16.42 -0.12
CA ASP A 274 -10.90 15.42 -0.44
C ASP A 274 -10.36 14.00 -0.23
N ALA A 275 -9.17 13.71 -0.75
CA ALA A 275 -8.50 12.42 -0.62
C ALA A 275 -8.23 12.06 0.86
N PHE A 276 -7.73 13.00 1.66
CA PHE A 276 -7.48 12.79 3.08
C PHE A 276 -8.77 12.58 3.89
N SER A 277 -9.89 13.14 3.47
CA SER A 277 -11.18 12.96 4.15
C SER A 277 -11.68 11.52 4.12
N ARG A 278 -11.18 10.70 3.17
CA ARG A 278 -11.61 9.32 2.95
C ARG A 278 -10.67 8.27 3.51
N MET A 279 -9.57 8.66 4.16
CA MET A 279 -8.61 7.72 4.72
C MET A 279 -8.15 8.10 6.12
N GLN A 280 -7.57 7.13 6.80
CA GLN A 280 -6.87 7.30 8.07
C GLN A 280 -5.53 6.55 7.99
N VAL A 281 -4.47 7.15 8.53
CA VAL A 281 -3.23 6.42 8.74
C VAL A 281 -3.38 5.52 9.97
N THR A 282 -2.73 4.37 9.96
CA THR A 282 -2.79 3.42 11.07
C THR A 282 -1.55 2.53 11.05
N TYR A 283 -1.18 1.98 12.18
CA TYR A 283 -0.25 0.85 12.27
C TYR A 283 -0.97 -0.48 12.53
N ASP A 284 -2.29 -0.43 12.79
CA ASP A 284 -3.11 -1.64 12.92
C ASP A 284 -3.39 -2.25 11.54
N PRO A 285 -3.04 -3.51 11.29
CA PRO A 285 -3.31 -4.18 10.02
C PRO A 285 -4.78 -4.55 9.82
N ILE A 286 -5.68 -4.23 10.73
CA ILE A 286 -7.13 -4.49 10.69
C ILE A 286 -7.42 -5.91 10.18
N ARG A 287 -6.93 -6.91 10.90
CA ARG A 287 -6.93 -8.33 10.49
C ARG A 287 -8.28 -8.84 9.98
N SER A 288 -9.38 -8.42 10.59
CA SER A 288 -10.74 -8.80 10.19
C SER A 288 -11.06 -8.40 8.75
N SER A 289 -10.62 -7.20 8.33
CA SER A 289 -10.84 -6.71 6.96
C SER A 289 -9.99 -7.47 5.94
N LEU A 290 -8.74 -7.83 6.28
CA LEU A 290 -7.89 -8.64 5.41
C LEU A 290 -8.47 -10.04 5.22
N LEU A 291 -9.02 -10.67 6.26
CA LEU A 291 -9.69 -11.97 6.16
C LEU A 291 -10.91 -11.91 5.22
N LYS A 292 -11.74 -10.86 5.33
CA LYS A 292 -12.87 -10.64 4.41
C LYS A 292 -12.38 -10.41 2.97
N SER A 293 -11.35 -9.59 2.79
CA SER A 293 -10.72 -9.34 1.48
C SER A 293 -10.14 -10.62 0.86
N THR A 294 -9.57 -11.50 1.70
CA THR A 294 -9.10 -12.84 1.28
C THR A 294 -10.25 -13.69 0.76
N GLN A 295 -11.39 -13.71 1.46
CA GLN A 295 -12.55 -14.47 1.02
C GLN A 295 -13.06 -13.93 -0.33
N GLN A 296 -13.10 -12.60 -0.50
CA GLN A 296 -13.46 -11.98 -1.77
C GLN A 296 -12.52 -12.41 -2.92
N ALA A 297 -11.20 -12.38 -2.70
CA ALA A 297 -10.21 -12.82 -3.69
C ALA A 297 -10.35 -14.33 -4.03
N PHE A 298 -10.63 -15.15 -3.04
CA PHE A 298 -10.88 -16.57 -3.24
C PHE A 298 -12.14 -16.81 -4.07
N ASP A 299 -13.24 -16.15 -3.74
CA ASP A 299 -14.52 -16.26 -4.44
C ASP A 299 -14.43 -15.76 -5.89
N GLU A 300 -13.56 -14.79 -6.17
CA GLU A 300 -13.27 -14.29 -7.51
C GLU A 300 -12.26 -15.15 -8.29
N GLY A 301 -11.71 -16.21 -7.65
CA GLY A 301 -10.81 -17.17 -8.28
C GLY A 301 -9.34 -16.74 -8.35
N PHE A 302 -8.93 -15.69 -7.63
CA PHE A 302 -7.55 -15.22 -7.62
C PHE A 302 -6.61 -16.06 -6.75
N LEU A 303 -7.16 -16.88 -5.84
CA LEU A 303 -6.40 -17.70 -4.89
C LEU A 303 -6.48 -19.21 -5.17
N GLY A 304 -6.85 -19.59 -6.40
CA GLY A 304 -6.96 -21.00 -6.78
C GLY A 304 -8.21 -21.69 -6.21
N ARG A 305 -8.15 -23.02 -6.03
CA ARG A 305 -9.31 -23.86 -5.66
C ARG A 305 -9.36 -24.21 -4.17
N THR A 306 -8.27 -24.08 -3.45
CA THR A 306 -8.18 -24.41 -2.02
C THR A 306 -8.23 -23.13 -1.22
N LYS A 307 -9.08 -23.10 -0.17
CA LYS A 307 -9.15 -21.95 0.73
C LYS A 307 -7.78 -21.72 1.37
N PRO A 308 -7.23 -20.50 1.31
CA PRO A 308 -5.91 -20.21 1.84
C PRO A 308 -5.88 -20.31 3.37
N ASP A 309 -4.85 -20.97 3.90
CA ASP A 309 -4.48 -20.87 5.31
C ASP A 309 -3.61 -19.63 5.50
N LEU A 310 -4.04 -18.73 6.37
CA LEU A 310 -3.35 -17.47 6.69
C LEU A 310 -2.73 -17.48 8.10
N SER A 311 -2.64 -18.65 8.75
CA SER A 311 -2.17 -18.76 10.15
C SER A 311 -0.79 -18.16 10.39
N GLY A 312 0.10 -18.22 9.38
CA GLY A 312 1.46 -17.67 9.44
C GLY A 312 1.65 -16.32 8.73
N LEU A 313 0.57 -15.68 8.23
CA LEU A 313 0.70 -14.44 7.47
C LEU A 313 1.20 -13.27 8.31
N TYR A 314 0.80 -13.19 9.58
CA TYR A 314 1.13 -12.07 10.47
C TYR A 314 2.31 -12.42 11.37
N ASP A 315 3.27 -11.49 11.45
CA ASP A 315 4.26 -11.44 12.51
C ASP A 315 4.29 -10.02 13.10
N LEU A 316 3.48 -9.80 14.13
CA LEU A 316 3.33 -8.51 14.80
C LEU A 316 4.22 -8.40 16.05
N THR A 317 5.15 -9.33 16.25
CA THR A 317 6.01 -9.40 17.43
C THR A 317 6.77 -8.11 17.64
N LEU A 318 7.54 -7.67 16.63
CA LEU A 318 8.36 -6.46 16.71
C LEU A 318 7.52 -5.18 16.78
N LEU A 319 6.39 -5.13 16.08
CA LEU A 319 5.46 -4.00 16.19
C LEU A 319 4.93 -3.89 17.62
N ASN A 320 4.48 -4.98 18.22
CA ASN A 320 3.94 -4.99 19.57
C ASN A 320 5.02 -4.71 20.63
N GLU A 321 6.29 -5.02 20.37
CA GLU A 321 7.40 -4.57 21.22
C GLU A 321 7.54 -3.04 21.17
N VAL A 322 7.55 -2.45 19.95
CA VAL A 322 7.61 -0.99 19.77
C VAL A 322 6.43 -0.30 20.46
N LEU A 323 5.21 -0.82 20.30
CA LEU A 323 4.02 -0.26 20.92
C LEU A 323 4.10 -0.31 22.46
N ARG A 324 4.58 -1.43 23.03
CA ARG A 324 4.81 -1.53 24.50
C ARG A 324 5.84 -0.53 25.00
N GLU A 325 6.95 -0.33 24.28
CA GLU A 325 7.97 0.69 24.61
C GLU A 325 7.34 2.10 24.63
N LYS A 326 6.40 2.37 23.73
CA LYS A 326 5.64 3.63 23.65
C LYS A 326 4.41 3.68 24.60
N LYS A 327 4.16 2.65 25.39
CA LYS A 327 2.98 2.51 26.27
C LYS A 327 1.64 2.57 25.49
N ALA A 328 1.66 2.22 24.21
CA ALA A 328 0.49 2.08 23.38
C ALA A 328 -0.10 0.67 23.46
N ARG A 329 -1.37 0.52 23.07
CA ARG A 329 -2.04 -0.80 23.07
C ARG A 329 -1.46 -1.67 21.95
N PRO A 330 -1.16 -2.96 22.23
CA PRO A 330 -0.79 -3.92 21.20
C PRO A 330 -1.92 -4.11 20.18
N VAL A 331 -1.55 -4.42 18.95
CA VAL A 331 -2.46 -4.82 17.87
C VAL A 331 -2.50 -6.35 17.74
N GLN A 332 -3.59 -6.89 17.10
CA GLN A 332 -3.86 -8.33 16.99
C GLN A 332 -3.79 -8.83 15.54
#